data_9dc535f1929c939dcb83d7e496120e88
#
_entry.id   9dc535f1929c939dcb83d7e496120e88
#
_cell.length_a   1.000
_cell.length_b   1.000
_cell.length_c   1.000
_cell.angle_alpha   90.00
_cell.angle_beta   90.00
_cell.angle_gamma   90.00
#
_symmetry.space_group_name_H-M   'P 1'
#
loop_
_entity.id
_entity.type
_entity.pdbx_description
1 polymer ?
#
loop_
_entity_poly.entity_id
_entity_poly.type
_entity_poly.pdbx_seq_one_letter_code
_entity_poly.pdbx_strand_id
1 'polypeptide(L)'
;PDKKGRADILNIHTRNMPLADDVDIKRVAAVSHGYVGADLEYLCKEAAMKCLRRLLPEINLDDEKIPPETLDKLIVNGEDYKKALMEVTPSGMREVYIENPDVQWADVGGLDDTKQELQEAIEWPMKYPTLYEKLGHKMPHGILLHGASGTGKTMLAKAVATESEANFVSVRGPELLSKWVGESERGIREIFKRARQSSPCVVFFDEIDSIAPIRGGGAETQVTERVVSQLLTEL
;
A
#
# COMPACT_ATOMS: atom_id res chain seq x y z
N PRO A 1 0.45 -0.12 13.34
CA PRO A 1 1.17 1.05 13.86
C PRO A 1 1.34 2.10 12.76
N ASP A 2 1.35 3.39 13.14
CA ASP A 2 1.74 4.49 12.27
C ASP A 2 3.24 4.44 11.93
N LYS A 3 3.72 5.33 11.03
CA LYS A 3 5.13 5.34 10.58
C LYS A 3 6.11 5.46 11.76
N LYS A 4 5.78 6.29 12.77
CA LYS A 4 6.63 6.48 13.95
C LYS A 4 6.64 5.22 14.80
N GLY A 5 5.48 4.64 15.08
CA GLY A 5 5.36 3.38 15.84
C GLY A 5 6.07 2.21 15.15
N ARG A 6 6.05 2.14 13.79
CA ARG A 6 6.82 1.14 13.06
C ARG A 6 8.33 1.32 13.22
N ALA A 7 8.80 2.57 13.16
CA ALA A 7 10.21 2.86 13.40
C ALA A 7 10.64 2.49 14.83
N ASP A 8 9.81 2.78 15.82
CA ASP A 8 10.08 2.42 17.22
C ASP A 8 10.15 0.89 17.40
N ILE A 9 9.21 0.15 16.81
CA ILE A 9 9.20 -1.32 16.84
C ILE A 9 10.46 -1.88 16.14
N LEU A 10 10.80 -1.39 14.96
CA LEU A 10 12.01 -1.81 14.24
C LEU A 10 13.26 -1.54 15.09
N ASN A 11 13.38 -0.37 15.71
CA ASN A 11 14.51 -0.05 16.60
C ASN A 11 14.63 -1.02 17.78
N ILE A 12 13.51 -1.50 18.32
CA ILE A 12 13.52 -2.50 19.40
C ILE A 12 14.08 -3.83 18.90
N HIS A 13 13.60 -4.31 17.74
CA HIS A 13 14.01 -5.62 17.20
C HIS A 13 15.42 -5.61 16.57
N THR A 14 15.93 -4.44 16.20
CA THR A 14 17.29 -4.31 15.66
C THR A 14 18.34 -3.92 16.70
N ARG A 15 17.95 -3.71 17.95
CA ARG A 15 18.83 -3.21 19.00
C ARG A 15 20.12 -4.01 19.21
N ASN A 16 20.04 -5.33 19.04
CA ASN A 16 21.18 -6.25 19.19
C ASN A 16 21.69 -6.80 17.85
N MET A 17 21.24 -6.21 16.74
CA MET A 17 21.60 -6.65 15.41
C MET A 17 22.73 -5.79 14.86
N PRO A 18 23.82 -6.37 14.36
CA PRO A 18 24.87 -5.61 13.71
C PRO A 18 24.37 -5.08 12.36
N LEU A 19 24.02 -3.80 12.32
CA LEU A 19 23.56 -3.10 11.12
C LEU A 19 24.69 -2.35 10.44
N ALA A 20 24.71 -2.35 9.13
CA ALA A 20 25.59 -1.50 8.35
C ALA A 20 25.06 -0.05 8.34
N ASP A 21 25.95 0.90 8.06
CA ASP A 21 25.63 2.33 8.03
C ASP A 21 24.62 2.71 6.91
N ASP A 22 24.46 1.84 5.91
CA ASP A 22 23.51 2.02 4.80
C ASP A 22 22.06 1.66 5.15
N VAL A 23 21.81 1.09 6.35
CA VAL A 23 20.47 0.71 6.82
C VAL A 23 19.77 1.89 7.49
N ASP A 24 18.85 2.53 6.78
CA ASP A 24 17.98 3.56 7.34
C ASP A 24 16.66 2.95 7.84
N ILE A 25 16.55 2.77 9.17
CA ILE A 25 15.33 2.26 9.83
C ILE A 25 14.11 3.14 9.55
N LYS A 26 14.28 4.46 9.40
CA LYS A 26 13.16 5.36 9.08
C LYS A 26 12.64 5.11 7.66
N ARG A 27 13.53 4.81 6.73
CA ARG A 27 13.18 4.44 5.36
C ARG A 27 12.51 3.07 5.33
N VAL A 28 13.01 2.08 6.06
CA VAL A 28 12.35 0.77 6.20
C VAL A 28 10.95 0.93 6.79
N ALA A 29 10.76 1.76 7.84
CA ALA A 29 9.46 2.06 8.40
C ALA A 29 8.53 2.81 7.44
N ALA A 30 9.07 3.60 6.52
CA ALA A 30 8.28 4.28 5.49
C ALA A 30 7.69 3.30 4.47
N VAL A 31 8.44 2.28 4.04
CA VAL A 31 8.01 1.32 3.02
C VAL A 31 7.26 0.10 3.61
N SER A 32 7.31 -0.14 4.92
CA SER A 32 6.62 -1.26 5.59
C SER A 32 5.17 -0.93 5.94
N HIS A 33 4.40 -0.41 4.97
CA HIS A 33 2.98 -0.13 5.17
C HIS A 33 2.19 -1.42 5.45
N GLY A 34 1.21 -1.35 6.38
CA GLY A 34 0.36 -2.49 6.73
C GLY A 34 1.02 -3.61 7.53
N TYR A 35 2.30 -3.48 7.88
CA TYR A 35 2.98 -4.41 8.76
C TYR A 35 2.51 -4.20 10.21
N VAL A 36 2.12 -5.28 10.88
CA VAL A 36 1.89 -5.30 12.33
C VAL A 36 3.19 -5.60 13.08
N GLY A 37 3.17 -5.51 14.41
CA GLY A 37 4.39 -5.72 15.20
C GLY A 37 5.10 -7.05 14.93
N ALA A 38 4.32 -8.14 14.80
CA ALA A 38 4.86 -9.46 14.46
C ALA A 38 5.49 -9.52 13.06
N ASP A 39 4.93 -8.80 12.08
CA ASP A 39 5.52 -8.74 10.73
C ASP A 39 6.84 -7.98 10.72
N LEU A 40 6.94 -6.90 11.50
CA LEU A 40 8.17 -6.12 11.64
C LEU A 40 9.26 -6.92 12.36
N GLU A 41 8.90 -7.69 13.38
CA GLU A 41 9.81 -8.65 14.02
C GLU A 41 10.29 -9.70 13.01
N TYR A 42 9.36 -10.28 12.24
CA TYR A 42 9.68 -11.29 11.22
C TYR A 42 10.54 -10.68 10.10
N LEU A 43 10.29 -9.44 9.69
CA LEU A 43 11.12 -8.71 8.72
C LEU A 43 12.56 -8.58 9.20
N CYS A 44 12.78 -8.21 10.47
CA CYS A 44 14.12 -8.13 11.04
C CYS A 44 14.82 -9.49 11.07
N LYS A 45 14.10 -10.55 11.45
CA LYS A 45 14.62 -11.93 11.44
C LYS A 45 14.99 -12.38 10.02
N GLU A 46 14.12 -12.10 9.03
CA GLU A 46 14.38 -12.49 7.65
C GLU A 46 15.57 -11.70 7.05
N ALA A 47 15.71 -10.41 7.36
CA ALA A 47 16.89 -9.63 6.97
C ALA A 47 18.18 -10.22 7.54
N ALA A 48 18.17 -10.65 8.80
CA ALA A 48 19.31 -11.34 9.42
C ALA A 48 19.60 -12.69 8.75
N MET A 49 18.55 -13.44 8.37
CA MET A 49 18.69 -14.71 7.64
C MET A 49 19.24 -14.49 6.23
N LYS A 50 18.88 -13.38 5.54
CA LYS A 50 19.48 -13.03 4.24
C LYS A 50 20.98 -12.74 4.37
N CYS A 51 21.38 -12.00 5.42
CA CYS A 51 22.78 -11.77 5.73
C CYS A 51 23.52 -13.10 5.96
N LEU A 52 22.95 -13.99 6.77
CA LEU A 52 23.54 -15.31 7.01
C LEU A 52 23.66 -16.13 5.72
N ARG A 53 22.62 -16.22 4.92
CA ARG A 53 22.63 -16.95 3.64
C ARG A 53 23.65 -16.38 2.65
N ARG A 54 23.91 -15.08 2.69
CA ARG A 54 24.93 -14.42 1.86
C ARG A 54 26.34 -14.84 2.24
N LEU A 55 26.58 -15.11 3.53
CA LEU A 55 27.88 -15.48 4.06
C LEU A 55 28.11 -16.99 4.17
N LEU A 56 27.04 -17.81 4.11
CA LEU A 56 27.14 -19.26 4.16
C LEU A 56 28.16 -19.88 3.20
N PRO A 57 28.34 -19.40 1.95
CA PRO A 57 29.36 -19.96 1.05
C PRO A 57 30.81 -19.72 1.52
N GLU A 58 31.03 -18.74 2.41
CA GLU A 58 32.33 -18.42 3.00
C GLU A 58 32.59 -19.17 4.32
N ILE A 59 31.53 -19.82 4.87
CA ILE A 59 31.60 -20.57 6.12
C ILE A 59 31.81 -22.06 5.83
N ASN A 60 32.90 -22.61 6.31
CA ASN A 60 33.09 -24.05 6.29
C ASN A 60 32.27 -24.67 7.42
N LEU A 61 31.17 -25.35 7.07
CA LEU A 61 30.25 -25.95 8.04
C LEU A 61 30.80 -27.21 8.74
N ASP A 62 31.94 -27.73 8.26
CA ASP A 62 32.63 -28.88 8.85
C ASP A 62 33.53 -28.49 10.02
N ASP A 63 33.76 -27.20 10.22
CA ASP A 63 34.59 -26.71 11.33
C ASP A 63 33.77 -26.62 12.63
N GLU A 64 34.26 -27.20 13.72
CA GLU A 64 33.59 -27.14 15.06
C GLU A 64 33.41 -25.71 15.60
N LYS A 65 34.14 -24.74 15.07
CA LYS A 65 34.04 -23.32 15.49
C LYS A 65 34.15 -22.39 14.27
N ILE A 66 33.19 -21.48 14.18
CA ILE A 66 33.22 -20.41 13.17
C ILE A 66 34.37 -19.44 13.51
N PRO A 67 35.26 -19.14 12.55
CA PRO A 67 36.38 -18.19 12.77
C PRO A 67 35.84 -16.80 13.22
N PRO A 68 36.51 -16.12 14.16
CA PRO A 68 36.10 -14.78 14.59
C PRO A 68 36.01 -13.77 13.44
N GLU A 69 36.88 -13.86 12.44
CA GLU A 69 36.90 -13.02 11.24
C GLU A 69 35.62 -13.14 10.41
N THR A 70 34.95 -14.30 10.43
CA THR A 70 33.70 -14.51 9.73
C THR A 70 32.51 -13.96 10.55
N LEU A 71 32.61 -13.99 11.87
CA LEU A 71 31.61 -13.37 12.76
C LEU A 71 31.61 -11.84 12.60
N ASP A 72 32.76 -11.21 12.42
CA ASP A 72 32.89 -9.76 12.20
C ASP A 72 32.27 -9.32 10.86
N LYS A 73 32.12 -10.22 9.89
CA LYS A 73 31.48 -9.97 8.61
C LYS A 73 29.95 -10.08 8.68
N LEU A 74 29.38 -10.61 9.76
CA LEU A 74 27.94 -10.73 9.96
C LEU A 74 27.29 -9.36 10.22
N ILE A 75 27.24 -8.51 9.20
CA ILE A 75 26.63 -7.19 9.22
C ILE A 75 25.48 -7.17 8.23
N VAL A 76 24.28 -6.88 8.73
CA VAL A 76 23.04 -6.78 7.92
C VAL A 76 23.06 -5.44 7.19
N ASN A 77 22.95 -5.48 5.87
CA ASN A 77 22.97 -4.30 5.02
C ASN A 77 21.60 -3.96 4.42
N GLY A 78 21.50 -2.83 3.71
CA GLY A 78 20.28 -2.36 3.10
C GLY A 78 19.71 -3.32 2.03
N GLU A 79 20.59 -4.05 1.31
CA GLU A 79 20.15 -5.07 0.35
C GLU A 79 19.50 -6.29 1.01
N ASP A 80 19.95 -6.70 2.19
CA ASP A 80 19.35 -7.78 2.95
C ASP A 80 17.91 -7.40 3.38
N TYR A 81 17.71 -6.15 3.84
CA TYR A 81 16.39 -5.60 4.14
C TYR A 81 15.49 -5.48 2.90
N LYS A 82 16.03 -5.05 1.77
CA LYS A 82 15.28 -4.93 0.52
C LYS A 82 14.78 -6.31 0.04
N LYS A 83 15.61 -7.34 0.11
CA LYS A 83 15.23 -8.72 -0.22
C LYS A 83 14.19 -9.26 0.76
N ALA A 84 14.37 -8.99 2.06
CA ALA A 84 13.41 -9.39 3.09
C ALA A 84 12.03 -8.74 2.88
N LEU A 85 11.96 -7.45 2.53
CA LEU A 85 10.72 -6.74 2.21
C LEU A 85 9.96 -7.34 1.02
N MET A 86 10.66 -7.95 0.05
CA MET A 86 10.01 -8.62 -1.08
C MET A 86 9.38 -9.96 -0.70
N GLU A 87 9.85 -10.62 0.36
CA GLU A 87 9.36 -11.95 0.77
C GLU A 87 8.34 -11.88 1.90
N VAL A 88 8.49 -10.90 2.79
CA VAL A 88 7.57 -10.76 3.95
C VAL A 88 6.31 -10.04 3.52
N THR A 89 5.20 -10.79 3.45
CA THR A 89 3.88 -10.20 3.18
C THR A 89 3.22 -9.70 4.46
N PRO A 90 2.73 -8.45 4.49
CA PRO A 90 2.07 -7.90 5.67
C PRO A 90 0.81 -8.67 6.04
N SER A 91 0.71 -9.08 7.32
CA SER A 91 -0.46 -9.84 7.83
C SER A 91 -1.75 -9.03 7.82
N GLY A 92 -1.64 -7.71 7.96
CA GLY A 92 -2.78 -6.79 7.89
C GLY A 92 -3.40 -6.65 6.50
N MET A 93 -2.76 -7.24 5.47
CA MET A 93 -3.14 -7.05 4.07
C MET A 93 -3.57 -8.32 3.34
N ARG A 94 -3.71 -9.45 4.04
CA ARG A 94 -3.94 -10.78 3.40
C ARG A 94 -5.20 -10.91 2.57
N GLU A 95 -6.15 -9.96 2.65
CA GLU A 95 -7.43 -10.04 1.92
C GLU A 95 -7.71 -8.89 0.95
N VAL A 96 -6.97 -7.78 1.02
CA VAL A 96 -7.05 -6.65 0.08
C VAL A 96 -5.64 -6.39 -0.43
N TYR A 97 -5.45 -6.50 -1.73
CA TYR A 97 -4.17 -6.21 -2.37
C TYR A 97 -3.92 -4.70 -2.36
N ILE A 98 -2.90 -4.26 -1.64
CA ILE A 98 -2.35 -2.92 -1.82
C ILE A 98 -1.28 -3.06 -2.90
N GLU A 99 -1.51 -2.41 -4.02
CA GLU A 99 -0.55 -2.32 -5.09
C GLU A 99 0.35 -1.10 -4.83
N ASN A 100 1.64 -1.23 -5.14
CA ASN A 100 2.51 -0.08 -5.32
C ASN A 100 2.68 0.08 -6.83
N PRO A 101 1.83 0.89 -7.48
CA PRO A 101 1.93 1.06 -8.92
C PRO A 101 3.23 1.80 -9.26
N ASP A 102 3.86 1.40 -10.37
CA ASP A 102 5.05 2.04 -10.92
C ASP A 102 4.67 2.73 -12.25
N VAL A 103 3.63 3.54 -12.19
CA VAL A 103 3.12 4.30 -13.35
C VAL A 103 3.31 5.78 -13.07
N GLN A 104 4.03 6.47 -13.96
CA GLN A 104 4.29 7.91 -13.86
C GLN A 104 3.38 8.70 -14.82
N TRP A 105 3.25 10.01 -14.61
CA TRP A 105 2.53 10.89 -15.54
C TRP A 105 3.11 10.85 -16.96
N ALA A 106 4.40 10.57 -17.12
CA ALA A 106 5.07 10.43 -18.39
C ALA A 106 4.59 9.23 -19.21
N ASP A 107 4.11 8.17 -18.53
CA ASP A 107 3.61 6.96 -19.17
C ASP A 107 2.19 7.13 -19.73
N VAL A 108 1.49 8.18 -19.29
CA VAL A 108 0.14 8.50 -19.75
C VAL A 108 0.22 9.48 -20.92
N GLY A 109 -0.07 9.01 -22.13
CA GLY A 109 -0.08 9.86 -23.34
C GLY A 109 -1.31 10.77 -23.42
N GLY A 110 -1.11 12.08 -23.68
CA GLY A 110 -2.20 13.05 -23.79
C GLY A 110 -2.94 13.29 -22.49
N LEU A 111 -4.21 13.73 -22.57
CA LEU A 111 -5.10 14.00 -21.43
C LEU A 111 -4.53 15.07 -20.47
N ASP A 112 -3.85 16.09 -20.99
CA ASP A 112 -3.11 17.06 -20.20
C ASP A 112 -4.03 17.83 -19.24
N ASP A 113 -5.22 18.23 -19.69
CA ASP A 113 -6.22 18.91 -18.85
C ASP A 113 -6.68 18.00 -17.69
N THR A 114 -6.98 16.72 -17.99
CA THR A 114 -7.40 15.74 -16.96
C THR A 114 -6.29 15.43 -15.96
N LYS A 115 -5.04 15.34 -16.43
CA LYS A 115 -3.88 15.18 -15.55
C LYS A 115 -3.74 16.36 -14.60
N GLN A 116 -3.86 17.58 -15.12
CA GLN A 116 -3.78 18.78 -14.32
C GLN A 116 -4.90 18.83 -13.28
N GLU A 117 -6.14 18.55 -13.65
CA GLU A 117 -7.27 18.49 -12.71
C GLU A 117 -7.02 17.46 -11.58
N LEU A 118 -6.48 16.29 -11.90
CA LEU A 118 -6.16 15.27 -10.91
C LEU A 118 -5.00 15.66 -10.00
N GLN A 119 -3.99 16.35 -10.54
CA GLN A 119 -2.89 16.89 -9.75
C GLN A 119 -3.38 17.93 -8.77
N GLU A 120 -4.21 18.88 -9.22
CA GLU A 120 -4.79 19.92 -8.39
C GLU A 120 -5.71 19.36 -7.30
N ALA A 121 -6.49 18.33 -7.62
CA ALA A 121 -7.48 17.77 -6.72
C ALA A 121 -6.89 16.81 -5.68
N ILE A 122 -5.84 16.07 -6.01
CA ILE A 122 -5.30 15.00 -5.14
C ILE A 122 -3.84 15.25 -4.77
N GLU A 123 -2.96 15.44 -5.77
CA GLU A 123 -1.51 15.49 -5.55
C GLU A 123 -1.11 16.73 -4.75
N TRP A 124 -1.56 17.93 -5.14
CA TRP A 124 -1.17 19.16 -4.48
C TRP A 124 -1.69 19.29 -3.04
N PRO A 125 -2.94 18.91 -2.71
CA PRO A 125 -3.39 18.91 -1.32
C PRO A 125 -2.58 17.98 -0.43
N MET A 126 -2.12 16.86 -0.97
CA MET A 126 -1.29 15.90 -0.23
C MET A 126 0.16 16.39 -0.07
N LYS A 127 0.73 17.03 -1.09
CA LYS A 127 2.09 17.59 -1.05
C LYS A 127 2.17 18.90 -0.24
N TYR A 128 1.11 19.72 -0.28
CA TYR A 128 1.08 21.05 0.32
C TYR A 128 -0.12 21.27 1.25
N PRO A 129 -0.35 20.44 2.28
CA PRO A 129 -1.55 20.49 3.12
C PRO A 129 -1.75 21.84 3.80
N THR A 130 -0.67 22.48 4.28
CA THR A 130 -0.73 23.78 4.96
C THR A 130 -1.21 24.93 4.06
N LEU A 131 -0.97 24.83 2.75
CA LEU A 131 -1.46 25.81 1.79
C LEU A 131 -2.99 25.73 1.65
N TYR A 132 -3.49 24.51 1.51
CA TYR A 132 -4.92 24.23 1.35
C TYR A 132 -5.71 24.56 2.61
N GLU A 133 -5.17 24.25 3.80
CA GLU A 133 -5.76 24.65 5.09
C GLU A 133 -5.91 26.17 5.21
N LYS A 134 -4.87 26.95 4.84
CA LYS A 134 -4.92 28.43 4.86
C LYS A 134 -5.93 29.00 3.88
N LEU A 135 -6.13 28.36 2.73
CA LEU A 135 -7.11 28.75 1.72
C LEU A 135 -8.54 28.29 2.09
N GLY A 136 -8.71 27.49 3.14
CA GLY A 136 -10.00 26.90 3.51
C GLY A 136 -10.54 25.91 2.48
N HIS A 137 -9.68 25.43 1.57
CA HIS A 137 -10.06 24.50 0.52
C HIS A 137 -9.95 23.05 1.03
N LYS A 138 -11.03 22.29 0.88
CA LYS A 138 -11.06 20.87 1.27
C LYS A 138 -10.80 19.99 0.06
N MET A 139 -9.98 18.97 0.25
CA MET A 139 -9.77 17.93 -0.76
C MET A 139 -11.10 17.21 -1.04
N PRO A 140 -11.42 16.91 -2.31
CA PRO A 140 -12.61 16.12 -2.63
C PRO A 140 -12.47 14.70 -2.06
N HIS A 141 -13.56 14.18 -1.49
CA HIS A 141 -13.60 12.83 -0.94
C HIS A 141 -13.71 11.75 -2.02
N GLY A 142 -14.16 12.09 -3.23
CA GLY A 142 -14.27 11.17 -4.35
C GLY A 142 -14.22 11.89 -5.68
N ILE A 143 -13.63 11.22 -6.68
CA ILE A 143 -13.52 11.68 -8.06
C ILE A 143 -14.06 10.58 -8.97
N LEU A 144 -14.95 10.93 -9.90
CA LEU A 144 -15.50 10.03 -10.88
C LEU A 144 -14.78 10.17 -12.21
N LEU A 145 -14.06 9.11 -12.62
CA LEU A 145 -13.48 8.99 -13.96
C LEU A 145 -14.47 8.30 -14.88
N HIS A 146 -14.98 8.99 -15.90
CA HIS A 146 -15.90 8.42 -16.88
C HIS A 146 -15.32 8.42 -18.30
N GLY A 147 -15.74 7.53 -19.15
CA GLY A 147 -15.29 7.40 -20.54
C GLY A 147 -15.34 5.96 -21.03
N ALA A 148 -15.08 5.76 -22.32
CA ALA A 148 -15.09 4.45 -22.96
C ALA A 148 -14.08 3.48 -22.31
N SER A 149 -14.30 2.18 -22.48
CA SER A 149 -13.33 1.17 -22.05
C SER A 149 -12.00 1.34 -22.81
N GLY A 150 -10.88 1.09 -22.14
CA GLY A 150 -9.54 1.21 -22.77
C GLY A 150 -8.99 2.64 -22.89
N THR A 151 -9.68 3.68 -22.37
CA THR A 151 -9.20 5.07 -22.42
C THR A 151 -8.16 5.43 -21.35
N GLY A 152 -7.67 4.46 -20.57
CA GLY A 152 -6.60 4.68 -19.61
C GLY A 152 -7.03 5.12 -18.20
N LYS A 153 -8.33 5.02 -17.83
CA LYS A 153 -8.82 5.41 -16.49
C LYS A 153 -8.06 4.77 -15.34
N THR A 154 -7.85 3.47 -15.39
CA THR A 154 -7.09 2.71 -14.37
C THR A 154 -5.63 3.15 -14.34
N MET A 155 -5.04 3.46 -15.51
CA MET A 155 -3.66 3.95 -15.61
C MET A 155 -3.51 5.35 -15.00
N LEU A 156 -4.47 6.25 -15.25
CA LEU A 156 -4.53 7.57 -14.61
C LEU A 156 -4.60 7.46 -13.08
N ALA A 157 -5.46 6.58 -12.55
CA ALA A 157 -5.59 6.38 -11.11
C ALA A 157 -4.29 5.83 -10.49
N LYS A 158 -3.59 4.94 -11.18
CA LYS A 158 -2.28 4.42 -10.77
C LYS A 158 -1.21 5.50 -10.79
N ALA A 159 -1.17 6.36 -11.83
CA ALA A 159 -0.25 7.47 -11.92
C ALA A 159 -0.46 8.47 -10.77
N VAL A 160 -1.71 8.82 -10.44
CA VAL A 160 -2.03 9.66 -9.28
C VAL A 160 -1.45 9.08 -7.99
N ALA A 161 -1.63 7.78 -7.74
CA ALA A 161 -1.15 7.14 -6.53
C ALA A 161 0.39 7.14 -6.44
N THR A 162 1.07 6.84 -7.56
CA THR A 162 2.54 6.87 -7.65
C THR A 162 3.09 8.26 -7.36
N GLU A 163 2.58 9.26 -8.04
CA GLU A 163 3.08 10.64 -7.96
C GLU A 163 2.74 11.34 -6.64
N SER A 164 1.64 10.94 -5.98
CA SER A 164 1.29 11.41 -4.64
C SER A 164 1.90 10.59 -3.50
N GLU A 165 2.75 9.61 -3.80
CA GLU A 165 3.36 8.69 -2.83
C GLU A 165 2.31 7.99 -1.94
N ALA A 166 1.12 7.74 -2.50
CA ALA A 166 0.01 7.11 -1.81
C ALA A 166 -0.06 5.61 -2.11
N ASN A 167 -0.53 4.84 -1.14
CA ASN A 167 -0.89 3.46 -1.36
C ASN A 167 -2.07 3.36 -2.33
N PHE A 168 -2.13 2.30 -3.12
CA PHE A 168 -3.18 2.08 -4.11
C PHE A 168 -3.94 0.80 -3.80
N VAL A 169 -5.24 0.91 -3.64
CA VAL A 169 -6.15 -0.23 -3.47
C VAL A 169 -7.08 -0.28 -4.67
N SER A 170 -6.96 -1.31 -5.50
CA SER A 170 -7.85 -1.56 -6.62
C SER A 170 -8.95 -2.53 -6.22
N VAL A 171 -10.18 -2.14 -6.46
CA VAL A 171 -11.39 -2.91 -6.16
C VAL A 171 -12.21 -3.03 -7.42
N ARG A 172 -12.47 -4.26 -7.87
CA ARG A 172 -13.36 -4.50 -9.01
C ARG A 172 -14.78 -4.73 -8.54
N GLY A 173 -15.73 -4.03 -9.16
CA GLY A 173 -17.14 -4.13 -8.81
C GLY A 173 -17.69 -5.56 -8.76
N PRO A 174 -17.52 -6.40 -9.79
CA PRO A 174 -17.95 -7.79 -9.78
C PRO A 174 -17.31 -8.65 -8.67
N GLU A 175 -16.08 -8.38 -8.27
CA GLU A 175 -15.41 -9.10 -7.19
C GLU A 175 -16.04 -8.82 -5.83
N LEU A 176 -16.47 -7.58 -5.59
CA LEU A 176 -17.22 -7.22 -4.38
C LEU A 176 -18.55 -7.99 -4.27
N LEU A 177 -19.26 -8.15 -5.37
CA LEU A 177 -20.51 -8.86 -5.37
C LEU A 177 -20.33 -10.38 -5.25
N SER A 178 -19.32 -10.96 -5.89
CA SER A 178 -19.09 -12.41 -5.92
C SER A 178 -18.39 -12.94 -4.66
N LYS A 179 -17.37 -12.23 -4.17
CA LYS A 179 -16.57 -12.66 -3.02
C LYS A 179 -17.29 -12.49 -1.69
N TRP A 180 -18.23 -11.54 -1.63
CA TRP A 180 -18.97 -11.17 -0.43
C TRP A 180 -20.47 -11.40 -0.59
N VAL A 181 -20.88 -12.53 -1.18
CA VAL A 181 -22.30 -12.91 -1.33
C VAL A 181 -22.98 -12.87 0.03
N GLY A 182 -23.94 -11.94 0.18
CA GLY A 182 -24.67 -11.69 1.44
C GLY A 182 -23.99 -10.75 2.45
N GLU A 183 -22.70 -10.37 2.26
CA GLU A 183 -21.94 -9.50 3.17
C GLU A 183 -21.20 -8.35 2.44
N SER A 184 -21.65 -7.93 1.28
CA SER A 184 -20.98 -6.92 0.45
C SER A 184 -20.76 -5.59 1.17
N GLU A 185 -21.67 -5.20 2.08
CA GLU A 185 -21.51 -4.03 2.96
C GLU A 185 -20.31 -4.17 3.90
N ARG A 186 -20.09 -5.37 4.43
CA ARG A 186 -18.93 -5.66 5.30
C ARG A 186 -17.65 -5.58 4.51
N GLY A 187 -17.65 -6.04 3.24
CA GLY A 187 -16.51 -5.91 2.33
C GLY A 187 -16.09 -4.46 2.12
N ILE A 188 -17.05 -3.56 1.86
CA ILE A 188 -16.78 -2.13 1.71
C ILE A 188 -16.18 -1.56 2.99
N ARG A 189 -16.78 -1.80 4.15
CA ARG A 189 -16.25 -1.34 5.45
C ARG A 189 -14.82 -1.80 5.68
N GLU A 190 -14.50 -3.04 5.35
CA GLU A 190 -13.17 -3.60 5.52
C GLU A 190 -12.16 -2.94 4.57
N ILE A 191 -12.52 -2.67 3.30
CA ILE A 191 -11.70 -1.94 2.33
C ILE A 191 -11.37 -0.54 2.85
N PHE A 192 -12.38 0.24 3.26
CA PHE A 192 -12.15 1.60 3.76
C PHE A 192 -11.40 1.62 5.10
N LYS A 193 -11.68 0.67 6.00
CA LYS A 193 -10.91 0.51 7.24
C LYS A 193 -9.43 0.30 6.95
N ARG A 194 -9.10 -0.53 5.97
CA ARG A 194 -7.71 -0.80 5.57
C ARG A 194 -7.09 0.37 4.85
N ALA A 195 -7.82 1.02 3.95
CA ALA A 195 -7.36 2.24 3.31
C ALA A 195 -6.98 3.31 4.33
N ARG A 196 -7.80 3.50 5.38
CA ARG A 196 -7.49 4.41 6.49
C ARG A 196 -6.26 3.99 7.29
N GLN A 197 -6.04 2.68 7.47
CA GLN A 197 -4.85 2.15 8.17
C GLN A 197 -3.55 2.33 7.36
N SER A 198 -3.66 2.33 6.03
CA SER A 198 -2.54 2.53 5.10
C SER A 198 -2.47 3.96 4.53
N SER A 199 -3.10 4.93 5.20
CA SER A 199 -3.09 6.34 4.76
C SER A 199 -1.67 6.89 4.65
N PRO A 200 -1.36 7.70 3.60
CA PRO A 200 -2.26 8.11 2.52
C PRO A 200 -2.54 6.97 1.53
N CYS A 201 -3.79 6.85 1.09
CA CYS A 201 -4.23 5.75 0.24
C CYS A 201 -5.28 6.21 -0.79
N VAL A 202 -5.09 5.81 -2.04
CA VAL A 202 -6.08 5.97 -3.12
C VAL A 202 -6.85 4.66 -3.27
N VAL A 203 -8.16 4.70 -3.06
CA VAL A 203 -9.04 3.56 -3.31
C VAL A 203 -9.68 3.73 -4.67
N PHE A 204 -9.39 2.86 -5.59
CA PHE A 204 -9.92 2.89 -6.96
C PHE A 204 -10.97 1.78 -7.14
N PHE A 205 -12.20 2.20 -7.44
CA PHE A 205 -13.27 1.28 -7.79
C PHE A 205 -13.39 1.19 -9.32
N ASP A 206 -12.96 0.05 -9.88
CA ASP A 206 -13.12 -0.22 -11.29
C ASP A 206 -14.49 -0.87 -11.56
N GLU A 207 -15.09 -0.57 -12.72
CA GLU A 207 -16.41 -1.08 -13.10
C GLU A 207 -17.49 -0.78 -12.04
N ILE A 208 -17.50 0.45 -11.51
CA ILE A 208 -18.42 0.86 -10.44
C ILE A 208 -19.88 0.77 -10.87
N ASP A 209 -20.16 0.83 -12.15
CA ASP A 209 -21.47 0.62 -12.76
C ASP A 209 -22.06 -0.77 -12.49
N SER A 210 -21.21 -1.77 -12.28
CA SER A 210 -21.64 -3.11 -11.86
C SER A 210 -22.20 -3.14 -10.43
N ILE A 211 -21.74 -2.22 -9.58
CA ILE A 211 -22.16 -2.10 -8.16
C ILE A 211 -23.36 -1.15 -8.02
N ALA A 212 -23.42 -0.14 -8.89
CA ALA A 212 -24.43 0.93 -8.85
C ALA A 212 -25.28 0.93 -10.14
N PRO A 213 -26.14 -0.08 -10.37
CA PRO A 213 -27.01 -0.11 -11.52
C PRO A 213 -28.05 1.00 -11.44
N ILE A 214 -28.59 1.39 -12.61
CA ILE A 214 -29.67 2.38 -12.72
C ILE A 214 -30.87 1.91 -11.91
N ARG A 215 -31.41 2.77 -11.06
CA ARG A 215 -32.60 2.48 -10.24
C ARG A 215 -33.79 2.06 -11.13
N GLY A 216 -34.36 0.88 -10.92
CA GLY A 216 -35.57 0.49 -11.60
C GLY A 216 -35.86 -0.98 -11.88
N GLY A 217 -35.14 -1.95 -11.32
CA GLY A 217 -35.41 -3.37 -11.67
C GLY A 217 -35.09 -4.39 -10.57
N GLY A 218 -36.11 -5.07 -10.06
CA GLY A 218 -36.03 -6.38 -9.47
C GLY A 218 -35.40 -6.56 -8.08
N ALA A 219 -35.43 -7.80 -7.56
CA ALA A 219 -34.90 -8.17 -6.24
C ALA A 219 -33.37 -8.02 -6.06
N GLU A 220 -32.58 -7.99 -7.12
CA GLU A 220 -31.14 -7.70 -7.09
C GLU A 220 -30.86 -6.25 -6.69
N THR A 221 -31.84 -5.35 -6.84
CA THR A 221 -31.73 -3.91 -6.54
C THR A 221 -31.51 -3.64 -5.05
N GLN A 222 -32.04 -4.47 -4.15
CA GLN A 222 -31.89 -4.22 -2.70
C GLN A 222 -30.48 -4.43 -2.19
N VAL A 223 -29.72 -5.39 -2.72
CA VAL A 223 -28.34 -5.65 -2.32
C VAL A 223 -27.45 -4.51 -2.83
N THR A 224 -27.62 -4.12 -4.08
CA THR A 224 -26.85 -3.04 -4.69
C THR A 224 -27.14 -1.67 -4.05
N GLU A 225 -28.39 -1.38 -3.67
CA GLU A 225 -28.74 -0.15 -2.95
C GLU A 225 -28.07 -0.07 -1.57
N ARG A 226 -27.97 -1.19 -0.85
CA ARG A 226 -27.25 -1.24 0.43
C ARG A 226 -25.74 -1.02 0.25
N VAL A 227 -25.16 -1.62 -0.78
CA VAL A 227 -23.73 -1.45 -1.15
C VAL A 227 -23.44 0.02 -1.46
N VAL A 228 -24.27 0.66 -2.29
CA VAL A 228 -24.12 2.09 -2.61
C VAL A 228 -24.31 2.97 -1.37
N SER A 229 -25.30 2.68 -0.52
CA SER A 229 -25.53 3.42 0.72
C SER A 229 -24.34 3.29 1.68
N GLN A 230 -23.75 2.09 1.78
CA GLN A 230 -22.54 1.88 2.59
C GLN A 230 -21.35 2.62 2.01
N LEU A 231 -21.16 2.61 0.68
CA LEU A 231 -20.11 3.35 0.00
C LEU A 231 -20.19 4.85 0.31
N LEU A 232 -21.39 5.44 0.18
CA LEU A 232 -21.65 6.85 0.48
C LEU A 232 -21.44 7.20 1.97
N THR A 233 -21.61 6.21 2.86
CA THR A 233 -21.38 6.42 4.31
C THR A 233 -19.88 6.42 4.64
N GLU A 234 -19.06 5.70 3.87
CA GLU A 234 -17.63 5.59 4.10
C GLU A 234 -16.83 6.74 3.47
N LEU A 235 -17.38 7.39 2.42
CA LEU A 235 -16.85 8.60 1.77
C LEU A 235 -17.04 9.85 2.66
#